data_137f4fc9bd0f00d1769b379497fde9bb
#
_entry.id   137f4fc9bd0f00d1769b379497fde9bb
#
_cell.length_a   1.000
_cell.length_b   1.000
_cell.length_c   1.000
_cell.angle_alpha   90.00
_cell.angle_beta   90.00
_cell.angle_gamma   90.00
#
_symmetry.space_group_name_H-M   'P 1'
#
loop_
_entity.id
_entity.type
_entity.pdbx_description
1 polymer ?
#
loop_
_entity_poly.entity_id
_entity_poly.type
_entity_poly.pdbx_seq_one_letter_code
_entity_poly.pdbx_strand_id
1 'polypeptide(L)'
;MNIKQKLTCAFVAIACLPILLVAAVVIYNLRSQAEATFLDGSSREIRQIENAMNMFFKGISESVDYVAALPPLVAAPQLKNYSSADADRLPLPEANRELEDLFDLFAKAHPTTAYLSYGRVDGGYATWPRDPGLKNYDPRVRPWYKKAMEAPGQTLRTAAYYWAPDDAVLIGTVRTVNDGRGNLAGVVGLDVSLKQLTELVRQIKLGETGYLMLVEANGNVLVDPSNADHNFKSLADLGGDYARMAGAEGLLEVDIDGTRYMANIWSSQALGWRFIG
;
A
#
# COMPACT_ATOMS: atom_id res chain seq x y z
N MET A 1 11.02 36.50 57.22
CA MET A 1 12.32 35.94 56.76
C MET A 1 13.43 36.73 57.38
N ASN A 2 14.29 36.06 58.13
CA ASN A 2 15.44 36.70 58.82
C ASN A 2 16.53 37.05 57.77
N ILE A 3 17.41 38.05 58.03
CA ILE A 3 18.45 38.51 57.13
C ILE A 3 19.34 37.36 56.61
N LYS A 4 19.68 36.40 57.48
CA LYS A 4 20.41 35.19 57.10
C LYS A 4 19.68 34.37 56.03
N GLN A 5 18.36 34.16 56.20
CA GLN A 5 17.57 33.42 55.19
C GLN A 5 17.49 34.15 53.83
N LYS A 6 17.37 35.48 53.86
CA LYS A 6 17.33 36.29 52.62
C LYS A 6 18.71 36.19 51.89
N LEU A 7 19.81 36.22 52.66
CA LEU A 7 21.14 36.12 52.09
C LEU A 7 21.44 34.71 51.51
N THR A 8 21.01 33.66 52.24
CA THR A 8 21.12 32.29 51.74
C THR A 8 20.30 32.04 50.50
N CYS A 9 19.04 32.53 50.48
CA CYS A 9 18.19 32.40 49.25
C CYS A 9 18.77 33.18 48.06
N ALA A 10 19.33 34.37 48.29
CA ALA A 10 19.97 35.14 47.22
C ALA A 10 21.21 34.43 46.69
N PHE A 11 22.05 33.85 47.58
CA PHE A 11 23.24 33.12 47.20
C PHE A 11 22.91 31.83 46.40
N VAL A 12 21.90 31.08 46.88
CA VAL A 12 21.42 29.87 46.17
C VAL A 12 20.81 30.26 44.81
N ALA A 13 20.04 31.34 44.75
CA ALA A 13 19.49 31.81 43.48
C ALA A 13 20.55 32.21 42.46
N ILE A 14 21.56 32.99 42.90
CA ILE A 14 22.69 33.43 42.06
C ILE A 14 23.54 32.23 41.59
N ALA A 15 23.68 31.20 42.40
CA ALA A 15 24.46 30.01 42.03
C ALA A 15 23.63 29.05 41.13
N CYS A 16 22.36 28.80 41.44
CA CYS A 16 21.53 27.81 40.75
C CYS A 16 20.91 28.34 39.44
N LEU A 17 20.58 29.65 39.38
CA LEU A 17 19.89 30.21 38.22
C LEU A 17 20.72 30.13 36.91
N PRO A 18 22.01 30.44 36.91
CA PRO A 18 22.85 30.27 35.71
C PRO A 18 23.00 28.80 35.31
N ILE A 19 23.10 27.88 36.28
CA ILE A 19 23.22 26.44 36.01
C ILE A 19 21.93 25.92 35.35
N LEU A 20 20.77 26.29 35.90
CA LEU A 20 19.48 25.93 35.32
C LEU A 20 19.28 26.52 33.92
N LEU A 21 19.73 27.75 33.68
CA LEU A 21 19.65 28.40 32.37
C LEU A 21 20.53 27.68 31.34
N VAL A 22 21.81 27.37 31.73
CA VAL A 22 22.69 26.59 30.85
C VAL A 22 22.13 25.21 30.59
N ALA A 23 21.60 24.51 31.59
CA ALA A 23 20.98 23.21 31.44
C ALA A 23 19.78 23.26 30.49
N ALA A 24 18.92 24.29 30.64
CA ALA A 24 17.76 24.49 29.74
C ALA A 24 18.18 24.73 28.28
N VAL A 25 19.21 25.56 28.07
CA VAL A 25 19.75 25.82 26.71
C VAL A 25 20.37 24.56 26.13
N VAL A 26 21.13 23.79 26.90
CA VAL A 26 21.76 22.54 26.47
C VAL A 26 20.68 21.51 26.09
N ILE A 27 19.66 21.33 26.96
CA ILE A 27 18.55 20.40 26.69
C ILE A 27 17.78 20.81 25.43
N TYR A 28 17.49 22.10 25.26
CA TYR A 28 16.82 22.62 24.07
C TYR A 28 17.63 22.35 22.80
N ASN A 29 18.93 22.63 22.82
CA ASN A 29 19.80 22.40 21.66
C ASN A 29 19.94 20.90 21.34
N LEU A 30 20.10 20.04 22.35
CA LEU A 30 20.17 18.58 22.17
C LEU A 30 18.87 18.04 21.59
N ARG A 31 17.72 18.49 22.08
CA ARG A 31 16.42 18.09 21.55
C ARG A 31 16.26 18.52 20.09
N SER A 32 16.53 19.79 19.79
CA SER A 32 16.44 20.33 18.41
C SER A 32 17.38 19.60 17.46
N GLN A 33 18.60 19.27 17.90
CA GLN A 33 19.55 18.51 17.10
C GLN A 33 19.11 17.06 16.89
N ALA A 34 18.55 16.42 17.92
CA ALA A 34 18.00 15.06 17.81
C ALA A 34 16.81 15.00 16.84
N GLU A 35 15.89 15.96 16.93
CA GLU A 35 14.74 16.10 16.01
C GLU A 35 15.21 16.29 14.56
N ALA A 36 16.18 17.18 14.32
CA ALA A 36 16.73 17.43 12.99
C ALA A 36 17.44 16.19 12.42
N THR A 37 18.23 15.49 13.26
CA THR A 37 18.94 14.27 12.86
C THR A 37 17.95 13.15 12.53
N PHE A 38 16.90 12.98 13.34
CA PHE A 38 15.84 12.00 13.08
C PHE A 38 15.09 12.31 11.78
N LEU A 39 14.69 13.56 11.59
CA LEU A 39 13.97 13.98 10.39
C LEU A 39 14.79 13.74 9.12
N ASP A 40 16.06 14.09 9.13
CA ASP A 40 16.96 13.89 7.98
C ASP A 40 17.22 12.40 7.72
N GLY A 41 17.49 11.63 8.78
CA GLY A 41 17.69 10.18 8.69
C GLY A 41 16.45 9.45 8.19
N SER A 42 15.32 9.62 8.85
CA SER A 42 14.05 8.96 8.48
C SER A 42 13.56 9.39 7.09
N SER A 43 13.73 10.65 6.70
CA SER A 43 13.37 11.13 5.37
C SER A 43 14.21 10.49 4.27
N ARG A 44 15.50 10.23 4.51
CA ARG A 44 16.34 9.49 3.54
C ARG A 44 15.89 8.04 3.40
N GLU A 45 15.62 7.38 4.52
CA GLU A 45 15.16 5.98 4.53
C GLU A 45 13.78 5.87 3.85
N ILE A 46 12.83 6.73 4.19
CA ILE A 46 11.51 6.76 3.56
C ILE A 46 11.61 6.94 2.03
N ARG A 47 12.46 7.87 1.56
CA ARG A 47 12.66 8.07 0.12
C ARG A 47 13.26 6.85 -0.58
N GLN A 48 14.17 6.13 0.07
CA GLN A 48 14.70 4.88 -0.50
C GLN A 48 13.61 3.82 -0.62
N ILE A 49 12.74 3.71 0.36
CA ILE A 49 11.60 2.80 0.37
C ILE A 49 10.59 3.20 -0.72
N GLU A 50 10.25 4.48 -0.80
CA GLU A 50 9.38 5.02 -1.85
C GLU A 50 9.91 4.67 -3.24
N ASN A 51 11.22 4.85 -3.47
CA ASN A 51 11.86 4.49 -4.74
C ASN A 51 11.77 2.98 -5.02
N ALA A 52 12.03 2.15 -4.02
CA ALA A 52 11.91 0.69 -4.16
C ALA A 52 10.47 0.27 -4.48
N MET A 53 9.49 0.86 -3.80
CA MET A 53 8.07 0.64 -4.06
C MET A 53 7.64 1.12 -5.46
N ASN A 54 8.12 2.29 -5.89
CA ASN A 54 7.88 2.79 -7.24
C ASN A 54 8.44 1.84 -8.30
N MET A 55 9.65 1.33 -8.10
CA MET A 55 10.25 0.34 -9.00
C MET A 55 9.45 -0.97 -9.02
N PHE A 56 9.00 -1.44 -7.86
CA PHE A 56 8.17 -2.64 -7.74
C PHE A 56 6.87 -2.49 -8.53
N PHE A 57 6.08 -1.42 -8.30
CA PHE A 57 4.83 -1.21 -9.02
C PHE A 57 5.02 -0.86 -10.51
N LYS A 58 6.14 -0.23 -10.86
CA LYS A 58 6.52 -0.04 -12.26
C LYS A 58 6.74 -1.38 -12.95
N GLY A 59 7.47 -2.31 -12.34
CA GLY A 59 7.66 -3.67 -12.87
C GLY A 59 6.34 -4.42 -13.04
N ILE A 60 5.39 -4.26 -12.10
CA ILE A 60 4.05 -4.84 -12.24
C ILE A 60 3.30 -4.20 -13.41
N SER A 61 3.37 -2.87 -13.56
CA SER A 61 2.73 -2.17 -14.68
C SER A 61 3.29 -2.63 -16.04
N GLU A 62 4.60 -2.75 -16.15
CA GLU A 62 5.26 -3.29 -17.35
C GLU A 62 4.85 -4.74 -17.64
N SER A 63 4.66 -5.54 -16.59
CA SER A 63 4.15 -6.92 -16.71
C SER A 63 2.72 -6.97 -17.20
N VAL A 64 1.85 -6.10 -16.72
CA VAL A 64 0.46 -5.96 -17.19
C VAL A 64 0.42 -5.48 -18.64
N ASP A 65 1.26 -4.52 -19.00
CA ASP A 65 1.39 -4.04 -20.40
C ASP A 65 1.81 -5.16 -21.34
N TYR A 66 2.78 -5.97 -20.91
CA TYR A 66 3.24 -7.15 -21.65
C TYR A 66 2.11 -8.18 -21.83
N VAL A 67 1.43 -8.56 -20.75
CA VAL A 67 0.33 -9.53 -20.80
C VAL A 67 -0.82 -9.01 -21.65
N ALA A 68 -1.17 -7.73 -21.57
CA ALA A 68 -2.23 -7.12 -22.38
C ALA A 68 -1.94 -7.17 -23.90
N ALA A 69 -0.65 -7.23 -24.27
CA ALA A 69 -0.21 -7.30 -25.67
C ALA A 69 -0.03 -8.74 -26.20
N LEU A 70 -0.22 -9.75 -25.35
CA LEU A 70 -0.02 -11.15 -25.77
C LEU A 70 -1.04 -11.57 -26.84
N PRO A 71 -0.61 -12.26 -27.92
CA PRO A 71 -1.48 -12.68 -29.00
C PRO A 71 -2.74 -13.44 -28.53
N PRO A 72 -2.68 -14.36 -27.54
CA PRO A 72 -3.87 -15.05 -27.04
C PRO A 72 -4.94 -14.12 -26.46
N LEU A 73 -4.57 -13.01 -25.82
CA LEU A 73 -5.53 -12.02 -25.30
C LEU A 73 -6.06 -11.12 -26.43
N VAL A 74 -5.15 -10.67 -27.31
CA VAL A 74 -5.49 -9.82 -28.48
C VAL A 74 -6.40 -10.54 -29.47
N ALA A 75 -6.25 -11.86 -29.62
CA ALA A 75 -7.14 -12.69 -30.43
C ALA A 75 -8.59 -12.70 -29.90
N ALA A 76 -8.80 -12.22 -28.69
CA ALA A 76 -10.11 -12.09 -28.03
C ALA A 76 -10.93 -13.40 -28.09
N PRO A 77 -10.36 -14.54 -27.64
CA PRO A 77 -11.03 -15.84 -27.75
C PRO A 77 -12.31 -15.88 -26.93
N GLN A 78 -13.25 -16.73 -27.32
CA GLN A 78 -14.46 -16.95 -26.53
C GLN A 78 -14.10 -17.70 -25.24
N LEU A 79 -14.42 -17.11 -24.10
CA LEU A 79 -14.14 -17.66 -22.78
C LEU A 79 -15.43 -18.06 -22.07
N LYS A 80 -15.30 -18.95 -21.08
CA LYS A 80 -16.38 -19.36 -20.21
C LYS A 80 -16.94 -18.15 -19.45
N ASN A 81 -18.28 -18.04 -19.44
CA ASN A 81 -18.99 -17.04 -18.66
C ASN A 81 -19.45 -17.65 -17.33
N TYR A 82 -19.01 -17.03 -16.22
CA TYR A 82 -19.28 -17.53 -14.86
C TYR A 82 -20.42 -16.78 -14.16
N SER A 83 -21.20 -15.97 -14.87
CA SER A 83 -22.26 -15.17 -14.26
C SER A 83 -23.47 -15.99 -13.78
N SER A 84 -23.64 -17.23 -14.24
CA SER A 84 -24.72 -18.10 -13.79
C SER A 84 -24.38 -18.89 -12.52
N ALA A 85 -25.42 -19.33 -11.80
CA ALA A 85 -25.30 -20.16 -10.61
C ALA A 85 -24.77 -21.58 -10.92
N ASP A 86 -24.95 -22.06 -12.15
CA ASP A 86 -24.52 -23.39 -12.60
C ASP A 86 -23.23 -23.34 -13.43
N ALA A 87 -22.52 -22.20 -13.41
CA ALA A 87 -21.34 -22.01 -14.23
C ALA A 87 -20.23 -23.02 -13.93
N ASP A 88 -20.09 -23.46 -12.67
CA ASP A 88 -19.14 -24.48 -12.26
C ASP A 88 -19.33 -25.82 -12.99
N ARG A 89 -20.56 -26.14 -13.43
CA ARG A 89 -20.92 -27.36 -14.15
C ARG A 89 -20.76 -27.26 -15.67
N LEU A 90 -20.63 -26.07 -16.21
CA LEU A 90 -20.46 -25.87 -17.64
C LEU A 90 -19.05 -26.30 -18.10
N PRO A 91 -18.91 -26.81 -19.33
CA PRO A 91 -17.59 -27.21 -19.84
C PRO A 91 -16.64 -26.01 -19.90
N LEU A 92 -15.37 -26.28 -19.72
CA LEU A 92 -14.31 -25.27 -19.83
C LEU A 92 -13.82 -25.24 -21.29
N PRO A 93 -13.97 -24.12 -22.00
CA PRO A 93 -13.42 -23.95 -23.34
C PRO A 93 -11.90 -24.17 -23.38
N GLU A 94 -11.38 -24.63 -24.53
CA GLU A 94 -9.94 -24.84 -24.71
C GLU A 94 -9.17 -23.54 -24.53
N ALA A 95 -9.67 -22.44 -25.05
CA ALA A 95 -9.08 -21.11 -24.88
C ALA A 95 -8.91 -20.67 -23.43
N ASN A 96 -9.81 -21.11 -22.50
CA ASN A 96 -9.60 -20.88 -21.08
C ASN A 96 -8.36 -21.63 -20.57
N ARG A 97 -8.21 -22.91 -20.98
CA ARG A 97 -7.07 -23.72 -20.55
C ARG A 97 -5.76 -23.15 -21.05
N GLU A 98 -5.73 -22.74 -22.33
CA GLU A 98 -4.55 -22.10 -22.91
C GLU A 98 -4.14 -20.83 -22.17
N LEU A 99 -5.11 -19.96 -21.86
CA LEU A 99 -4.83 -18.74 -21.11
C LEU A 99 -4.43 -19.02 -19.66
N GLU A 100 -5.09 -19.95 -19.01
CA GLU A 100 -4.77 -20.34 -17.63
C GLU A 100 -3.39 -20.99 -17.53
N ASP A 101 -2.97 -21.78 -18.52
CA ASP A 101 -1.61 -22.35 -18.59
C ASP A 101 -0.56 -21.25 -18.85
N LEU A 102 -0.87 -20.27 -19.69
CA LEU A 102 -0.03 -19.09 -19.90
C LEU A 102 0.11 -18.27 -18.61
N PHE A 103 -0.99 -18.06 -17.89
CA PHE A 103 -0.97 -17.33 -16.63
C PHE A 103 -0.22 -18.08 -15.53
N ASP A 104 -0.34 -19.41 -15.48
CA ASP A 104 0.45 -20.25 -14.58
C ASP A 104 1.94 -20.14 -14.84
N LEU A 105 2.34 -20.16 -16.11
CA LEU A 105 3.74 -19.96 -16.50
C LEU A 105 4.25 -18.56 -16.10
N PHE A 106 3.43 -17.54 -16.34
CA PHE A 106 3.73 -16.16 -15.94
C PHE A 106 3.91 -16.05 -14.42
N ALA A 107 2.96 -16.57 -13.62
CA ALA A 107 2.98 -16.49 -12.17
C ALA A 107 4.17 -17.26 -11.54
N LYS A 108 4.57 -18.37 -12.14
CA LYS A 108 5.81 -19.10 -11.72
C LYS A 108 7.07 -18.24 -11.91
N ALA A 109 7.10 -17.40 -12.94
CA ALA A 109 8.21 -16.47 -13.18
C ALA A 109 8.11 -15.20 -12.30
N HIS A 110 6.92 -14.88 -11.81
CA HIS A 110 6.61 -13.67 -11.02
C HIS A 110 5.93 -14.05 -9.69
N PRO A 111 6.68 -14.52 -8.70
CA PRO A 111 6.11 -15.10 -7.46
C PRO A 111 5.35 -14.12 -6.58
N THR A 112 5.43 -12.81 -6.86
CA THR A 112 4.62 -11.78 -6.20
C THR A 112 3.20 -11.68 -6.77
N THR A 113 2.88 -12.39 -7.85
CA THR A 113 1.53 -12.45 -8.42
C THR A 113 0.62 -13.24 -7.48
N ALA A 114 -0.43 -12.60 -6.97
CA ALA A 114 -1.49 -13.28 -6.24
C ALA A 114 -2.56 -13.81 -7.20
N TYR A 115 -2.99 -12.96 -8.14
CA TYR A 115 -3.94 -13.32 -9.20
C TYR A 115 -3.52 -12.67 -10.51
N LEU A 116 -3.79 -13.37 -11.61
CA LEU A 116 -3.75 -12.83 -12.95
C LEU A 116 -5.07 -13.18 -13.65
N SER A 117 -5.79 -12.17 -14.10
CA SER A 117 -7.17 -12.29 -14.57
C SER A 117 -7.36 -11.61 -15.90
N TYR A 118 -8.18 -12.20 -16.77
CA TYR A 118 -8.65 -11.59 -18.00
C TYR A 118 -10.18 -11.70 -18.09
N GLY A 119 -10.86 -10.55 -18.07
CA GLY A 119 -12.30 -10.44 -18.22
C GLY A 119 -12.67 -9.80 -19.55
N ARG A 120 -13.50 -10.46 -20.34
CA ARG A 120 -13.95 -9.98 -21.65
C ARG A 120 -15.17 -9.08 -21.54
N VAL A 121 -15.39 -8.28 -22.59
CA VAL A 121 -16.57 -7.41 -22.70
C VAL A 121 -17.90 -8.17 -22.71
N ASP A 122 -17.91 -9.44 -23.14
CA ASP A 122 -19.08 -10.32 -23.14
C ASP A 122 -19.30 -11.07 -21.80
N GLY A 123 -18.40 -10.85 -20.81
CA GLY A 123 -18.46 -11.49 -19.51
C GLY A 123 -17.68 -12.80 -19.42
N GLY A 124 -17.01 -13.23 -20.50
CA GLY A 124 -16.08 -14.35 -20.48
C GLY A 124 -14.90 -14.05 -19.54
N TYR A 125 -14.39 -15.09 -18.86
CA TYR A 125 -13.35 -14.89 -17.82
C TYR A 125 -12.36 -16.05 -17.78
N ALA A 126 -11.10 -15.70 -17.57
CA ALA A 126 -10.02 -16.63 -17.25
C ALA A 126 -9.20 -16.05 -16.09
N THR A 127 -8.73 -16.89 -15.19
CA THR A 127 -7.96 -16.47 -14.01
C THR A 127 -6.91 -17.51 -13.60
N TRP A 128 -5.85 -17.03 -13.03
CA TRP A 128 -4.88 -17.80 -12.27
C TRP A 128 -4.78 -17.22 -10.85
N PRO A 129 -4.77 -18.02 -9.79
CA PRO A 129 -4.99 -19.48 -9.77
C PRO A 129 -6.36 -19.88 -10.34
N ARG A 130 -6.45 -21.12 -10.88
CA ARG A 130 -7.71 -21.67 -11.36
C ARG A 130 -8.69 -21.85 -10.21
N ASP A 131 -9.93 -21.43 -10.42
CA ASP A 131 -11.04 -21.68 -9.51
C ASP A 131 -12.10 -22.55 -10.20
N PRO A 132 -12.05 -23.88 -10.05
CA PRO A 132 -13.02 -24.77 -10.69
C PRO A 132 -14.44 -24.61 -10.12
N GLY A 133 -14.58 -24.03 -8.93
CA GLY A 133 -15.89 -23.78 -8.27
C GLY A 133 -16.50 -22.41 -8.61
N LEU A 134 -15.85 -21.61 -9.46
CA LEU A 134 -16.28 -20.25 -9.75
C LEU A 134 -17.66 -20.22 -10.40
N LYS A 135 -18.58 -19.45 -9.81
CA LYS A 135 -19.95 -19.19 -10.26
C LYS A 135 -20.46 -17.87 -9.72
N ASN A 136 -21.55 -17.36 -10.27
CA ASN A 136 -22.12 -16.05 -9.92
C ASN A 136 -21.06 -14.92 -10.00
N TYR A 137 -20.15 -15.02 -10.98
CA TYR A 137 -19.06 -14.08 -11.15
C TYR A 137 -19.12 -13.43 -12.54
N ASP A 138 -19.37 -12.14 -12.54
CA ASP A 138 -19.24 -11.29 -13.72
C ASP A 138 -18.05 -10.35 -13.53
N PRO A 139 -16.98 -10.44 -14.34
CA PRO A 139 -15.80 -9.58 -14.20
C PRO A 139 -16.14 -8.10 -14.39
N ARG A 140 -17.12 -7.78 -15.24
CA ARG A 140 -17.46 -6.39 -15.65
C ARG A 140 -17.98 -5.53 -14.50
N VAL A 141 -18.56 -6.15 -13.46
CA VAL A 141 -19.10 -5.45 -12.30
C VAL A 141 -18.06 -5.30 -11.17
N ARG A 142 -16.88 -5.91 -11.34
CA ARG A 142 -15.83 -5.91 -10.31
C ARG A 142 -15.03 -4.61 -10.30
N PRO A 143 -14.51 -4.19 -9.13
CA PRO A 143 -13.75 -2.95 -8.99
C PRO A 143 -12.56 -2.85 -9.95
N TRP A 144 -11.80 -3.94 -10.10
CA TRP A 144 -10.63 -3.99 -10.97
C TRP A 144 -10.96 -3.75 -12.45
N TYR A 145 -12.07 -4.32 -12.94
CA TYR A 145 -12.53 -4.13 -14.32
C TYR A 145 -12.98 -2.68 -14.55
N LYS A 146 -13.81 -2.16 -13.62
CA LYS A 146 -14.30 -0.79 -13.67
C LYS A 146 -13.14 0.21 -13.63
N LYS A 147 -12.12 -0.06 -12.84
CA LYS A 147 -10.92 0.79 -12.75
C LYS A 147 -10.21 0.93 -14.08
N ALA A 148 -10.01 -0.17 -14.82
CA ALA A 148 -9.39 -0.11 -16.14
C ALA A 148 -10.22 0.70 -17.15
N MET A 149 -11.55 0.67 -17.01
CA MET A 149 -12.47 1.40 -17.88
C MET A 149 -12.50 2.92 -17.61
N GLU A 150 -11.91 3.42 -16.52
CA GLU A 150 -11.79 4.86 -16.25
C GLU A 150 -10.85 5.55 -17.24
N ALA A 151 -9.80 4.86 -17.72
CA ALA A 151 -8.87 5.39 -18.71
C ALA A 151 -8.39 4.28 -19.66
N PRO A 152 -9.19 3.95 -20.69
CA PRO A 152 -8.83 2.90 -21.64
C PRO A 152 -7.47 3.13 -22.30
N GLY A 153 -6.69 2.06 -22.40
CA GLY A 153 -5.33 2.09 -22.95
C GLY A 153 -4.24 2.49 -21.97
N GLN A 154 -4.61 2.92 -20.76
CA GLN A 154 -3.65 3.21 -19.69
C GLN A 154 -3.62 2.07 -18.65
N THR A 155 -2.45 1.84 -18.07
CA THR A 155 -2.27 0.93 -16.96
C THR A 155 -2.50 1.68 -15.66
N LEU A 156 -3.49 1.22 -14.87
CA LEU A 156 -3.93 1.87 -13.65
C LEU A 156 -3.79 0.93 -12.46
N ARG A 157 -3.56 1.49 -11.28
CA ARG A 157 -3.58 0.76 -10.01
C ARG A 157 -4.93 0.97 -9.31
N THR A 158 -5.51 -0.09 -8.74
CA THR A 158 -6.69 0.00 -7.89
C THR A 158 -6.32 0.50 -6.50
N ALA A 159 -7.30 1.00 -5.74
CA ALA A 159 -7.17 0.99 -4.29
C ALA A 159 -7.12 -0.47 -3.78
N ALA A 160 -6.63 -0.65 -2.56
CA ALA A 160 -6.68 -1.96 -1.92
C ALA A 160 -8.15 -2.42 -1.74
N TYR A 161 -8.41 -3.70 -1.99
CA TYR A 161 -9.75 -4.26 -1.88
C TYR A 161 -9.73 -5.68 -1.28
N TYR A 162 -10.80 -6.03 -0.56
CA TYR A 162 -10.94 -7.32 0.05
C TYR A 162 -11.44 -8.36 -0.95
N TRP A 163 -10.76 -9.52 -0.99
CA TRP A 163 -11.11 -10.68 -1.79
C TRP A 163 -11.57 -11.82 -0.89
N ALA A 164 -12.90 -11.96 -0.75
CA ALA A 164 -13.52 -12.87 0.18
C ALA A 164 -13.18 -14.36 -0.01
N PRO A 165 -12.98 -14.90 -1.24
CA PRO A 165 -12.66 -16.32 -1.40
C PRO A 165 -11.41 -16.79 -0.65
N ASP A 166 -10.39 -15.94 -0.54
CA ASP A 166 -9.11 -16.29 0.10
C ASP A 166 -8.86 -15.51 1.38
N ASP A 167 -9.85 -14.77 1.87
CA ASP A 167 -9.70 -13.89 3.02
C ASP A 167 -8.45 -12.99 2.88
N ALA A 168 -8.27 -12.44 1.69
CA ALA A 168 -7.08 -11.69 1.33
C ALA A 168 -7.41 -10.26 0.90
N VAL A 169 -6.47 -9.37 1.09
CA VAL A 169 -6.54 -8.04 0.54
C VAL A 169 -5.53 -7.89 -0.58
N LEU A 170 -6.01 -7.35 -1.67
CA LEU A 170 -5.32 -7.26 -2.94
C LEU A 170 -5.18 -5.81 -3.38
N ILE A 171 -4.11 -5.54 -4.12
CA ILE A 171 -3.92 -4.32 -4.91
C ILE A 171 -3.76 -4.75 -6.35
N GLY A 172 -4.69 -4.33 -7.20
CA GLY A 172 -4.68 -4.66 -8.62
C GLY A 172 -3.94 -3.62 -9.45
N THR A 173 -3.25 -4.10 -10.48
CA THR A 173 -2.79 -3.28 -11.60
C THR A 173 -3.51 -3.79 -12.84
N VAL A 174 -4.20 -2.89 -13.55
CA VAL A 174 -5.20 -3.23 -14.55
C VAL A 174 -5.03 -2.44 -15.83
N ARG A 175 -5.38 -3.05 -16.95
CA ARG A 175 -5.34 -2.42 -18.27
C ARG A 175 -6.42 -2.98 -19.19
N THR A 176 -6.98 -2.14 -20.05
CA THR A 176 -7.84 -2.60 -21.15
C THR A 176 -7.02 -3.32 -22.23
N VAL A 177 -7.58 -4.37 -22.79
CA VAL A 177 -7.03 -5.11 -23.92
C VAL A 177 -7.88 -4.82 -25.16
N ASN A 178 -7.23 -4.45 -26.26
CA ASN A 178 -7.90 -4.27 -27.55
C ASN A 178 -7.61 -5.47 -28.44
N ASP A 179 -8.58 -5.82 -29.29
CA ASP A 179 -8.40 -6.85 -30.32
C ASP A 179 -7.49 -6.35 -31.46
N GLY A 180 -7.14 -7.24 -32.39
CA GLY A 180 -6.29 -6.92 -33.54
C GLY A 180 -6.89 -5.86 -34.49
N ARG A 181 -8.13 -5.43 -34.28
CA ARG A 181 -8.81 -4.36 -35.04
C ARG A 181 -8.91 -3.06 -34.25
N GLY A 182 -8.39 -3.04 -33.02
CA GLY A 182 -8.43 -1.89 -32.13
C GLY A 182 -9.72 -1.74 -31.30
N ASN A 183 -10.64 -2.71 -31.34
CA ASN A 183 -11.84 -2.67 -30.51
C ASN A 183 -11.52 -3.20 -29.11
N LEU A 184 -12.23 -2.69 -28.11
CA LEU A 184 -12.13 -3.19 -26.75
C LEU A 184 -12.52 -4.67 -26.68
N ALA A 185 -11.60 -5.54 -26.31
CA ALA A 185 -11.80 -6.97 -26.12
C ALA A 185 -12.09 -7.34 -24.67
N GLY A 186 -11.47 -6.64 -23.72
CA GLY A 186 -11.62 -6.91 -22.31
C GLY A 186 -10.65 -6.11 -21.45
N VAL A 187 -10.43 -6.61 -20.24
CA VAL A 187 -9.51 -6.05 -19.24
C VAL A 187 -8.65 -7.17 -18.68
N VAL A 188 -7.35 -6.92 -18.60
CA VAL A 188 -6.41 -7.77 -17.84
C VAL A 188 -6.09 -7.10 -16.51
N GLY A 189 -5.96 -7.88 -15.45
CA GLY A 189 -5.58 -7.44 -14.12
C GLY A 189 -4.58 -8.40 -13.49
N LEU A 190 -3.56 -7.83 -12.86
CA LEU A 190 -2.60 -8.52 -12.02
C LEU A 190 -2.72 -7.98 -10.61
N ASP A 191 -3.01 -8.87 -9.66
CA ASP A 191 -3.14 -8.53 -8.26
C ASP A 191 -1.92 -8.99 -7.48
N VAL A 192 -1.48 -8.15 -6.56
CA VAL A 192 -0.50 -8.49 -5.52
C VAL A 192 -1.20 -8.52 -4.17
N SER A 193 -0.81 -9.48 -3.33
CA SER A 193 -1.36 -9.60 -1.98
C SER A 193 -0.76 -8.55 -1.06
N LEU A 194 -1.60 -7.88 -0.27
CA LEU A 194 -1.13 -6.98 0.77
C LEU A 194 -0.29 -7.70 1.83
N LYS A 195 -0.53 -8.99 2.05
CA LYS A 195 0.32 -9.81 2.94
C LYS A 195 1.77 -9.80 2.47
N GLN A 196 2.00 -9.97 1.17
CA GLN A 196 3.34 -9.90 0.58
C GLN A 196 3.95 -8.50 0.73
N LEU A 197 3.15 -7.46 0.49
CA LEU A 197 3.57 -6.07 0.71
C LEU A 197 3.92 -5.83 2.20
N THR A 198 3.11 -6.34 3.11
CA THR A 198 3.36 -6.25 4.57
C THR A 198 4.68 -6.92 4.96
N GLU A 199 4.98 -8.10 4.41
CA GLU A 199 6.26 -8.78 4.67
C GLU A 199 7.46 -7.96 4.16
N LEU A 200 7.34 -7.32 3.01
CA LEU A 200 8.37 -6.40 2.50
C LEU A 200 8.57 -5.21 3.45
N VAL A 201 7.48 -4.58 3.88
CA VAL A 201 7.52 -3.40 4.76
C VAL A 201 8.05 -3.75 6.16
N ARG A 202 7.69 -4.91 6.71
CA ARG A 202 8.19 -5.37 8.02
C ARG A 202 9.70 -5.55 8.09
N GLN A 203 10.34 -5.82 6.98
CA GLN A 203 11.80 -5.93 6.91
C GLN A 203 12.50 -4.58 6.99
N ILE A 204 11.75 -3.50 6.80
CA ILE A 204 12.26 -2.14 6.84
C ILE A 204 12.30 -1.65 8.28
N LYS A 205 13.49 -1.35 8.76
CA LYS A 205 13.70 -0.74 10.07
C LYS A 205 14.11 0.70 9.89
N LEU A 206 13.39 1.60 10.55
CA LEU A 206 13.78 3.00 10.66
C LEU A 206 14.65 3.17 11.93
N GLY A 207 15.97 3.28 11.75
CA GLY A 207 16.91 3.24 12.85
C GLY A 207 16.88 1.89 13.59
N GLU A 208 17.04 1.90 14.92
CA GLU A 208 17.13 0.68 15.74
C GLU A 208 15.75 0.11 16.13
N THR A 209 14.77 0.96 16.42
CA THR A 209 13.48 0.57 17.01
C THR A 209 12.27 1.06 16.21
N GLY A 210 12.48 1.93 15.24
CA GLY A 210 11.41 2.50 14.42
C GLY A 210 10.85 1.53 13.38
N TYR A 211 9.65 1.83 12.92
CA TYR A 211 8.94 1.08 11.88
C TYR A 211 8.28 2.04 10.90
N LEU A 212 7.82 1.50 9.79
CA LEU A 212 7.14 2.25 8.73
C LEU A 212 5.71 1.77 8.58
N MET A 213 4.76 2.70 8.69
CA MET A 213 3.36 2.47 8.34
C MET A 213 3.09 3.01 6.93
N LEU A 214 2.30 2.28 6.15
CA LEU A 214 1.81 2.71 4.84
C LEU A 214 0.32 3.01 4.90
N VAL A 215 -0.08 4.13 4.31
CA VAL A 215 -1.46 4.62 4.31
C VAL A 215 -1.83 5.06 2.89
N GLU A 216 -3.01 4.68 2.41
CA GLU A 216 -3.54 5.14 1.13
C GLU A 216 -3.96 6.62 1.16
N ALA A 217 -4.15 7.22 -0.02
CA ALA A 217 -4.62 8.60 -0.17
C ALA A 217 -5.99 8.85 0.51
N ASN A 218 -6.84 7.83 0.58
CA ASN A 218 -8.14 7.87 1.26
C ASN A 218 -8.03 7.79 2.80
N GLY A 219 -6.82 7.64 3.34
CA GLY A 219 -6.54 7.54 4.77
C GLY A 219 -6.59 6.13 5.35
N ASN A 220 -6.82 5.10 4.53
CA ASN A 220 -6.84 3.71 4.99
C ASN A 220 -5.42 3.18 5.20
N VAL A 221 -5.18 2.57 6.35
CA VAL A 221 -3.91 1.91 6.66
C VAL A 221 -3.76 0.68 5.77
N LEU A 222 -2.70 0.64 4.96
CA LEU A 222 -2.34 -0.54 4.18
C LEU A 222 -1.54 -1.53 5.02
N VAL A 223 -0.56 -1.00 5.73
CA VAL A 223 0.36 -1.78 6.57
C VAL A 223 0.67 -1.01 7.84
N ASP A 224 0.40 -1.61 8.98
CA ASP A 224 0.95 -1.22 10.27
C ASP A 224 1.72 -2.41 10.85
N PRO A 225 3.07 -2.36 10.86
CA PRO A 225 3.88 -3.45 11.43
C PRO A 225 3.72 -3.63 12.93
N SER A 226 3.29 -2.58 13.64
CA SER A 226 3.11 -2.61 15.11
C SER A 226 1.82 -3.31 15.52
N ASN A 227 0.76 -3.17 14.70
CA ASN A 227 -0.54 -3.76 14.99
C ASN A 227 -1.31 -4.08 13.70
N ALA A 228 -1.39 -5.35 13.35
CA ALA A 228 -2.08 -5.80 12.13
C ALA A 228 -3.60 -5.52 12.13
N ASP A 229 -4.21 -5.34 13.31
CA ASP A 229 -5.64 -5.01 13.43
C ASP A 229 -5.97 -3.59 12.93
N HIS A 230 -4.97 -2.75 12.71
CA HIS A 230 -5.12 -1.43 12.11
C HIS A 230 -5.26 -1.48 10.60
N ASN A 231 -4.80 -2.54 9.95
CA ASN A 231 -4.86 -2.68 8.50
C ASN A 231 -6.32 -2.58 8.03
N PHE A 232 -6.55 -1.79 6.98
CA PHE A 232 -7.86 -1.45 6.37
C PHE A 232 -8.78 -0.57 7.21
N LYS A 233 -8.36 -0.14 8.38
CA LYS A 233 -9.07 0.94 9.09
C LYS A 233 -8.53 2.28 8.64
N SER A 234 -9.40 3.30 8.63
CA SER A 234 -8.90 4.65 8.38
C SER A 234 -8.16 5.17 9.61
N LEU A 235 -7.13 5.97 9.41
CA LEU A 235 -6.45 6.66 10.52
C LEU A 235 -7.42 7.47 11.38
N ALA A 236 -8.46 8.04 10.75
CA ALA A 236 -9.50 8.80 11.46
C ALA A 236 -10.32 7.91 12.41
N ASP A 237 -10.66 6.68 11.97
CA ASP A 237 -11.45 5.74 12.78
C ASP A 237 -10.65 5.13 13.93
N LEU A 238 -9.32 5.03 13.79
CA LEU A 238 -8.44 4.62 14.87
C LEU A 238 -8.42 5.65 16.02
N GLY A 239 -8.72 6.93 15.70
CA GLY A 239 -8.83 8.00 16.69
C GLY A 239 -7.49 8.44 17.28
N GLY A 240 -7.54 9.25 18.36
CA GLY A 240 -6.35 9.68 19.07
C GLY A 240 -5.30 10.33 18.16
N ASP A 241 -4.05 9.98 18.37
CA ASP A 241 -2.94 10.51 17.57
C ASP A 241 -2.86 9.93 16.17
N TYR A 242 -3.47 8.77 15.90
CA TYR A 242 -3.64 8.26 14.53
C TYR A 242 -4.47 9.23 13.67
N ALA A 243 -5.55 9.76 14.20
CA ALA A 243 -6.37 10.75 13.50
C ALA A 243 -5.62 12.05 13.22
N ARG A 244 -4.71 12.47 14.13
CA ARG A 244 -3.83 13.63 13.90
C ARG A 244 -2.88 13.41 12.75
N MET A 245 -2.34 12.20 12.59
CA MET A 245 -1.45 11.85 11.48
C MET A 245 -2.15 11.89 10.12
N ALA A 246 -3.47 11.69 10.07
CA ALA A 246 -4.23 11.71 8.82
C ALA A 246 -4.12 13.02 8.03
N GLY A 247 -4.00 14.15 8.72
CA GLY A 247 -3.91 15.49 8.10
C GLY A 247 -2.53 16.14 8.18
N ALA A 248 -1.54 15.46 8.76
CA ALA A 248 -0.22 16.02 9.02
C ALA A 248 0.80 15.70 7.90
N GLU A 249 1.84 16.52 7.81
CA GLU A 249 3.03 16.32 6.99
C GLU A 249 4.28 16.68 7.80
N GLY A 250 5.40 16.00 7.53
CA GLY A 250 6.66 16.22 8.24
C GLY A 250 6.65 15.62 9.64
N LEU A 251 7.31 16.32 10.57
CA LEU A 251 7.55 15.81 11.91
C LEU A 251 6.36 16.08 12.85
N LEU A 252 5.91 15.02 13.54
CA LEU A 252 4.82 15.08 14.52
C LEU A 252 5.18 14.25 15.77
N GLU A 253 5.05 14.84 16.96
CA GLU A 253 5.12 14.08 18.21
C GLU A 253 3.74 13.45 18.46
N VAL A 254 3.72 12.12 18.67
CA VAL A 254 2.50 11.32 18.87
C VAL A 254 2.64 10.43 20.10
N ASP A 255 1.51 10.14 20.74
CA ASP A 255 1.41 9.17 21.83
C ASP A 255 0.57 7.98 21.36
N ILE A 256 1.21 6.82 21.24
CA ILE A 256 0.57 5.58 20.84
C ILE A 256 0.62 4.62 22.05
N ASP A 257 -0.53 4.29 22.59
CA ASP A 257 -0.67 3.38 23.72
C ASP A 257 0.20 3.77 24.94
N GLY A 258 0.31 5.08 25.22
CA GLY A 258 1.09 5.63 26.33
C GLY A 258 2.59 5.71 26.06
N THR A 259 3.03 5.41 24.84
CA THR A 259 4.42 5.56 24.39
C THR A 259 4.54 6.73 23.43
N ARG A 260 5.48 7.64 23.72
CA ARG A 260 5.76 8.79 22.85
C ARG A 260 6.67 8.40 21.71
N TYR A 261 6.26 8.74 20.51
CA TYR A 261 7.01 8.58 19.27
C TYR A 261 7.19 9.91 18.57
N MET A 262 8.25 10.01 17.81
CA MET A 262 8.45 11.03 16.81
C MET A 262 8.08 10.43 15.46
N ALA A 263 7.00 10.88 14.83
CA ALA A 263 6.56 10.42 13.53
C ALA A 263 7.04 11.38 12.44
N ASN A 264 7.61 10.86 11.35
CA ASN A 264 7.89 11.60 10.13
C ASN A 264 6.91 11.15 9.05
N ILE A 265 6.05 12.07 8.59
CA ILE A 265 4.97 11.83 7.66
C ILE A 265 5.35 12.37 6.28
N TRP A 266 5.39 11.48 5.29
CA TRP A 266 5.77 11.79 3.92
C TRP A 266 4.69 11.34 2.94
N SER A 267 4.18 12.26 2.10
CA SER A 267 3.22 11.95 1.04
C SER A 267 3.91 11.72 -0.30
N SER A 268 3.81 10.52 -0.82
CA SER A 268 4.30 10.15 -2.15
C SER A 268 3.26 10.53 -3.21
N GLN A 269 3.59 11.48 -4.07
CA GLN A 269 2.74 11.82 -5.22
C GLN A 269 2.71 10.70 -6.27
N ALA A 270 3.83 9.98 -6.43
CA ALA A 270 3.95 8.91 -7.42
C ALA A 270 3.12 7.69 -7.05
N LEU A 271 3.07 7.32 -5.78
CA LEU A 271 2.28 6.18 -5.29
C LEU A 271 0.86 6.57 -4.90
N GLY A 272 0.61 7.83 -4.58
CA GLY A 272 -0.62 8.27 -3.97
C GLY A 272 -0.77 7.75 -2.53
N TRP A 273 0.34 7.48 -1.85
CA TRP A 273 0.39 6.90 -0.50
C TRP A 273 1.11 7.82 0.46
N ARG A 274 0.86 7.61 1.75
CA ARG A 274 1.62 8.20 2.84
C ARG A 274 2.50 7.17 3.49
N PHE A 275 3.70 7.59 3.81
CA PHE A 275 4.70 6.86 4.56
C PHE A 275 4.83 7.55 5.92
N ILE A 276 4.59 6.81 6.99
CA ILE A 276 4.66 7.30 8.37
C ILE A 276 5.75 6.50 9.08
N GLY A 277 6.88 7.14 9.25
CA GLY A 277 8.04 6.53 9.89
C GLY A 277 8.25 6.98 11.32
#